data_e00646ec5d5676422b2d71d02eea0119
#
_entry.id   e00646ec5d5676422b2d71d02eea0119
#
_cell.length_a   1.000
_cell.length_b   1.000
_cell.length_c   1.000
_cell.angle_alpha   90.00
_cell.angle_beta   90.00
_cell.angle_gamma   90.00
#
_symmetry.space_group_name_H-M   'P 1'
#
loop_
_entity.id
_entity.type
_entity.pdbx_description
1 polymer ?
#
loop_
_entity_poly.entity_id
_entity_poly.type
_entity_poly.pdbx_seq_one_letter_code
_entity_poly.pdbx_strand_id
1 'polypeptide(L)' 'MKNKINLSYYGNDGKGCEYDIYENGEVTIYFMLNGIEISDVDVDLECLGCSTIEQLVIDLLNFGYKINL' A
#
# COMPACT_ATOMS: atom_id res chain seq x y z
N MET A 1 -7.03 15.57 -10.47
CA MET A 1 -6.90 14.11 -10.24
C MET A 1 -5.56 13.84 -9.55
N LYS A 2 -5.57 13.09 -8.45
CA LYS A 2 -4.32 12.76 -7.75
C LYS A 2 -3.68 11.54 -8.41
N ASN A 3 -2.40 11.64 -8.75
CA ASN A 3 -1.64 10.49 -9.22
C ASN A 3 -1.31 9.60 -8.03
N LYS A 4 -1.48 8.30 -8.21
CA LYS A 4 -1.16 7.35 -7.16
C LYS A 4 -0.52 6.10 -7.73
N ILE A 5 0.23 5.41 -6.86
CA ILE A 5 0.78 4.09 -7.13
C ILE A 5 0.03 3.12 -6.24
N ASN A 6 -0.52 2.06 -6.81
CA ASN A 6 -1.21 1.01 -6.05
C ASN A 6 -0.35 -0.23 -6.02
N LEU A 7 -0.15 -0.78 -4.82
CA LEU A 7 0.54 -2.06 -4.63
C LEU A 7 -0.38 -2.96 -3.82
N SER A 8 -0.32 -4.25 -4.08
CA SER A 8 -1.14 -5.22 -3.34
C SER A 8 -0.36 -6.48 -3.01
N TYR A 9 -0.77 -7.11 -1.91
CA TYR A 9 -0.25 -8.39 -1.47
C TYR A 9 -1.41 -9.20 -0.91
N TYR A 10 -1.52 -10.45 -1.35
CA TYR A 10 -2.56 -11.37 -0.87
C TYR A 10 -1.91 -12.68 -0.46
N GLY A 11 -2.19 -13.12 0.76
CA GLY A 11 -1.74 -14.41 1.27
C GLY A 11 -2.66 -15.55 0.86
N ASN A 12 -2.21 -16.77 1.13
CA ASN A 12 -2.98 -17.98 0.82
C ASN A 12 -4.23 -18.15 1.69
N ASP A 13 -4.28 -17.43 2.81
CA ASP A 13 -5.40 -17.47 3.75
C ASP A 13 -6.54 -16.50 3.38
N GLY A 14 -6.43 -15.84 2.24
CA GLY A 14 -7.40 -14.84 1.78
C GLY A 14 -7.21 -13.45 2.37
N LYS A 15 -6.28 -13.27 3.29
CA LYS A 15 -5.96 -11.96 3.86
C LYS A 15 -5.00 -11.21 2.96
N GLY A 16 -5.20 -9.91 2.85
CA GLY A 16 -4.33 -9.08 2.03
C GLY A 16 -4.32 -7.64 2.46
N CYS A 17 -3.43 -6.89 1.84
CA CYS A 17 -3.33 -5.45 2.01
C CYS A 17 -3.10 -4.79 0.67
N GLU A 18 -3.67 -3.61 0.49
CA GLU A 18 -3.37 -2.76 -0.66
C GLU A 18 -2.93 -1.39 -0.17
N TYR A 19 -1.94 -0.85 -0.85
CA TYR A 19 -1.43 0.49 -0.57
C TYR A 19 -1.74 1.40 -1.75
N ASP A 20 -2.37 2.53 -1.48
CA ASP A 20 -2.47 3.64 -2.44
C ASP A 20 -1.50 4.72 -1.97
N ILE A 21 -0.44 4.93 -2.73
CA ILE A 21 0.60 5.91 -2.40
C ILE A 21 0.43 7.11 -3.33
N TYR A 22 0.09 8.26 -2.76
CA TYR A 22 -0.17 9.47 -3.51
C TYR A 22 1.11 10.31 -3.65
N GLU A 23 1.18 11.10 -4.73
CA GLU A 23 2.38 11.89 -5.04
C GLU A 23 2.71 12.94 -3.97
N ASN A 24 1.73 13.33 -3.14
CA ASN A 24 1.95 14.26 -2.05
C ASN A 24 2.47 13.60 -0.76
N GLY A 25 2.72 12.29 -0.79
CA GLY A 25 3.21 11.55 0.36
C GLY A 25 2.14 10.94 1.25
N GLU A 26 0.87 11.17 0.96
CA GLU A 26 -0.21 10.50 1.67
C GLU A 26 -0.32 9.05 1.24
N VAL A 27 -0.66 8.18 2.17
CA VAL A 27 -0.80 6.74 1.91
C VAL A 27 -2.09 6.25 2.54
N THR A 28 -2.90 5.53 1.76
CA THR A 28 -4.07 4.83 2.28
C THR A 28 -3.77 3.33 2.23
N ILE A 29 -3.96 2.65 3.35
CA ILE A 29 -3.76 1.21 3.45
C ILE A 29 -5.12 0.56 3.61
N TYR A 30 -5.46 -0.35 2.70
CA TYR A 30 -6.70 -1.10 2.74
C TYR A 30 -6.42 -2.51 3.24
N PHE A 31 -7.22 -2.96 4.20
CA PHE A 31 -7.14 -4.33 4.71
C PHE A 31 -8.23 -5.15 4.02
N MET A 32 -7.81 -6.25 3.41
CA MET A 32 -8.67 -7.05 2.54
C MET A 32 -8.87 -8.43 3.12
N LEU A 33 -10.06 -8.99 2.92
CA LEU A 33 -10.36 -10.38 3.25
C LEU A 33 -11.18 -10.98 2.12
N ASN A 34 -10.63 -12.02 1.49
CA ASN A 34 -11.27 -12.72 0.36
C ASN A 34 -11.68 -11.74 -0.76
N GLY A 35 -10.83 -10.74 -1.03
CA GLY A 35 -11.06 -9.76 -2.09
C GLY A 35 -12.01 -8.63 -1.71
N ILE A 36 -12.46 -8.58 -0.45
CA ILE A 36 -13.37 -7.54 0.03
C ILE A 36 -12.63 -6.65 1.03
N GLU A 37 -12.75 -5.34 0.86
CA GLU A 37 -12.18 -4.37 1.80
C GLU A 37 -12.97 -4.43 3.11
N ILE A 38 -12.27 -4.67 4.23
CA ILE A 38 -12.87 -4.73 5.55
C ILE A 38 -12.55 -3.51 6.41
N SER A 39 -11.46 -2.81 6.12
CA SER A 39 -11.11 -1.56 6.80
C SER A 39 -10.04 -0.83 6.02
N ASP A 40 -9.83 0.45 6.36
CA ASP A 40 -8.74 1.22 5.79
C ASP A 40 -8.16 2.17 6.83
N VAL A 41 -6.97 2.70 6.55
CA VAL A 41 -6.33 3.70 7.39
C VAL A 41 -5.51 4.64 6.50
N ASP A 42 -5.56 5.94 6.82
CA ASP A 42 -4.75 6.94 6.15
C ASP A 42 -3.54 7.26 7.02
N VAL A 43 -2.36 7.19 6.42
CA VAL A 43 -1.10 7.48 7.10
C VAL A 43 -0.23 8.33 6.17
N ASP A 44 0.93 8.76 6.66
CA ASP A 44 1.92 9.41 5.82
C ASP A 44 3.21 8.57 5.80
N LEU A 45 4.16 8.99 4.96
CA LEU A 45 5.43 8.27 4.84
C LEU A 45 6.18 8.19 6.16
N GLU A 46 6.12 9.25 6.96
CA GLU A 46 6.82 9.32 8.24
C GLU A 46 6.31 8.25 9.21
N CYS A 47 5.00 8.04 9.25
CA CYS A 47 4.38 6.98 10.07
C CYS A 47 4.87 5.59 9.69
N LEU A 48 5.28 5.41 8.43
CA LEU A 48 5.78 4.14 7.91
C LEU A 48 7.31 4.04 7.99
N GLY A 49 7.97 5.04 8.55
CA GLY A 49 9.42 5.06 8.67
C GLY A 49 10.15 5.27 7.36
N CYS A 50 9.49 5.85 6.37
CA CYS A 50 10.07 6.09 5.05
C CYS A 50 10.31 7.57 4.82
N SER A 51 11.42 7.91 4.14
CA SER A 51 11.76 9.29 3.80
C SER A 51 11.18 9.72 2.46
N THR A 52 11.00 8.77 1.54
CA THR A 52 10.52 9.05 0.19
C THR A 52 9.50 7.99 -0.25
N ILE A 53 8.73 8.34 -1.29
CA ILE A 53 7.80 7.38 -1.92
C ILE A 53 8.57 6.19 -2.49
N GLU A 54 9.71 6.44 -3.13
CA GLU A 54 10.54 5.38 -3.72
C GLU A 54 11.00 4.40 -2.65
N GLN A 55 11.36 4.87 -1.46
CA GLN A 55 11.76 4.00 -0.36
C GLN A 55 10.62 3.07 0.05
N LEU A 56 9.40 3.60 0.16
CA LEU A 56 8.24 2.80 0.52
C LEU A 56 7.95 1.75 -0.55
N VAL A 57 7.98 2.15 -1.82
CA VAL A 57 7.74 1.22 -2.93
C VAL A 57 8.75 0.09 -2.92
N ILE A 58 10.05 0.41 -2.74
CA ILE A 58 11.10 -0.61 -2.68
C ILE A 58 10.87 -1.57 -1.51
N ASP A 59 10.54 -1.04 -0.34
CA ASP A 59 10.28 -1.86 0.84
C ASP A 59 9.10 -2.81 0.62
N LEU A 60 8.03 -2.31 0.02
CA LEU A 60 6.86 -3.15 -0.29
C LEU A 60 7.19 -4.22 -1.32
N LEU A 61 7.92 -3.88 -2.37
CA LEU A 61 8.34 -4.86 -3.38
C LEU A 61 9.23 -5.94 -2.77
N ASN A 62 10.14 -5.57 -1.89
CA ASN A 62 11.01 -6.52 -1.20
C ASN A 62 10.22 -7.45 -0.28
N PHE A 63 9.12 -6.98 0.28
CA PHE A 63 8.24 -7.81 1.10
C PHE A 63 7.45 -8.81 0.26
N GLY A 64 7.16 -8.49 -0.99
CA GLY A 64 6.40 -9.35 -1.89
C GLY A 64 5.18 -8.70 -2.52
N TYR A 65 4.97 -7.41 -2.29
CA TYR A 65 3.88 -6.68 -2.93
C TYR A 65 4.11 -6.56 -4.43
N LYS A 66 3.02 -6.44 -5.18
CA LYS A 66 3.05 -6.20 -6.62
C LYS A 66 2.51 -4.82 -6.93
N ILE A 67 3.15 -4.13 -7.88
CA ILE A 67 2.62 -2.87 -8.40
C ILE A 67 1.52 -3.20 -9.40
N ASN A 68 0.36 -2.60 -9.19
CA ASN A 68 -0.77 -2.73 -10.11
C ASN A 68 -0.74 -1.55 -11.08
N LEU A 69 -0.52 -1.86 -12.35
CA LEU A 69 -0.41 -0.87 -13.42
C LEU A 69 -1.72 -0.68 -14.17
#